data_f0e9400d2e82ae21ac79783de3dfa182
#
_entry.id   f0e9400d2e82ae21ac79783de3dfa182
#
_cell.length_a   1.000
_cell.length_b   1.000
_cell.length_c   1.000
_cell.angle_alpha   90.00
_cell.angle_beta   90.00
_cell.angle_gamma   90.00
#
_symmetry.space_group_name_H-M   'P 1'
#
loop_
_entity.id
_entity.type
_entity.pdbx_description
1 polymer ?
#
loop_
_entity_poly.entity_id
_entity_poly.type
_entity_poly.pdbx_seq_one_letter_code
_entity_poly.pdbx_strand_id
1 'polypeptide(L)'
;MTQEKRETREEEVARIRSYLASQAMRRTPEQLVETLREAHQQFLTATAAVTAAAFRTIPREGEWSAADVLAHVCTISAFDERSICGVIEHGKQPKDVDDALEQAPSGATREQLLADIERYRERLIAVVLQADPQAYLDIVWGHNEFGKMNWREWLLFARVHTLDHAHQMQAIAVALSPFEEL
;
A
#
# COMPACT_ATOMS: atom_id res chain seq x y z
N MET A 1 -7.48 22.52 29.90
CA MET A 1 -7.70 21.89 28.58
C MET A 1 -6.39 21.99 27.82
N THR A 2 -5.60 20.92 27.83
CA THR A 2 -4.35 20.81 27.04
C THR A 2 -4.76 20.61 25.59
N GLN A 3 -4.50 21.59 24.74
CA GLN A 3 -4.57 21.38 23.28
C GLN A 3 -3.52 20.33 22.92
N GLU A 4 -3.95 19.14 22.50
CA GLU A 4 -3.05 18.19 21.86
C GLU A 4 -2.45 18.87 20.63
N LYS A 5 -1.14 19.06 20.63
CA LYS A 5 -0.40 19.60 19.50
C LYS A 5 -0.54 18.60 18.36
N ARG A 6 -1.22 18.98 17.28
CA ARG A 6 -1.35 18.14 16.10
C ARG A 6 0.03 17.94 15.49
N GLU A 7 0.41 16.68 15.27
CA GLU A 7 1.68 16.28 14.64
C GLU A 7 1.81 16.98 13.27
N THR A 8 2.98 17.51 12.95
CA THR A 8 3.25 18.06 11.62
C THR A 8 3.53 16.94 10.62
N ARG A 9 3.40 17.20 9.32
CA ARG A 9 3.72 16.20 8.28
C ARG A 9 5.17 15.72 8.37
N GLU A 10 6.10 16.60 8.65
CA GLU A 10 7.52 16.25 8.83
C GLU A 10 7.75 15.33 10.02
N GLU A 11 7.10 15.59 11.17
CA GLU A 11 7.14 14.73 12.36
C GLU A 11 6.55 13.34 12.06
N GLU A 12 5.45 13.29 11.34
CA GLU A 12 4.81 12.05 10.91
C GLU A 12 5.73 11.22 9.98
N VAL A 13 6.30 11.85 8.95
CA VAL A 13 7.25 11.20 8.02
C VAL A 13 8.46 10.67 8.78
N ALA A 14 9.05 11.45 9.67
CA ALA A 14 10.18 11.02 10.48
C ALA A 14 9.84 9.83 11.38
N ARG A 15 8.64 9.82 11.97
CA ARG A 15 8.12 8.71 12.79
C ARG A 15 7.93 7.44 11.96
N ILE A 16 7.32 7.55 10.79
CA ILE A 16 7.13 6.43 9.87
C ILE A 16 8.49 5.87 9.42
N ARG A 17 9.43 6.73 9.02
CA ARG A 17 10.79 6.30 8.64
C ARG A 17 11.50 5.54 9.76
N SER A 18 11.46 6.06 10.98
CA SER A 18 12.05 5.39 12.15
C SER A 18 11.40 4.02 12.41
N TYR A 19 10.07 3.93 12.28
CA TYR A 19 9.34 2.68 12.38
C TYR A 19 9.79 1.69 11.30
N LEU A 20 9.81 2.08 10.02
CA LEU A 20 10.20 1.22 8.90
C LEU A 20 11.62 0.66 9.11
N ALA A 21 12.60 1.52 9.37
CA ALA A 21 13.99 1.11 9.58
C ALA A 21 14.13 0.13 10.76
N SER A 22 13.53 0.45 11.92
CA SER A 22 13.65 -0.38 13.11
C SER A 22 12.93 -1.72 12.99
N GLN A 23 11.73 -1.75 12.42
CA GLN A 23 10.93 -2.97 12.32
C GLN A 23 11.36 -3.87 11.17
N ALA A 24 11.79 -3.31 10.04
CA ALA A 24 12.33 -4.09 8.93
C ALA A 24 13.55 -4.92 9.36
N MET A 25 14.42 -4.37 10.19
CA MET A 25 15.61 -5.07 10.68
C MET A 25 15.32 -6.14 11.74
N ARG A 26 14.26 -5.99 12.53
CA ARG A 26 13.93 -6.89 13.64
C ARG A 26 13.08 -8.09 13.23
N ARG A 27 12.30 -7.98 12.16
CA ARG A 27 11.36 -9.02 11.72
C ARG A 27 12.01 -9.97 10.75
N THR A 28 11.62 -11.24 10.76
CA THR A 28 11.97 -12.18 9.70
C THR A 28 11.15 -11.92 8.44
N PRO A 29 11.56 -12.45 7.24
CA PRO A 29 10.73 -12.35 6.04
C PRO A 29 9.31 -12.87 6.24
N GLU A 30 9.13 -13.97 6.97
CA GLU A 30 7.80 -14.56 7.27
C GLU A 30 6.96 -13.60 8.10
N GLN A 31 7.55 -12.94 9.11
CA GLN A 31 6.85 -11.95 9.94
C GLN A 31 6.48 -10.69 9.14
N LEU A 32 7.31 -10.26 8.20
CA LEU A 32 6.99 -9.15 7.31
C LEU A 32 5.83 -9.52 6.38
N VAL A 33 5.88 -10.71 5.78
CA VAL A 33 4.82 -11.24 4.91
C VAL A 33 3.49 -11.35 5.68
N GLU A 34 3.51 -11.86 6.91
CA GLU A 34 2.28 -12.00 7.70
C GLU A 34 1.60 -10.65 7.94
N THR A 35 2.39 -9.62 8.29
CA THR A 35 1.83 -8.28 8.47
C THR A 35 1.30 -7.65 7.18
N LEU A 36 1.87 -8.00 6.02
CA LEU A 36 1.34 -7.58 4.72
C LEU A 36 0.02 -8.29 4.39
N ARG A 37 -0.09 -9.60 4.69
CA ARG A 37 -1.32 -10.38 4.51
C ARG A 37 -2.47 -9.82 5.35
N GLU A 38 -2.20 -9.51 6.63
CA GLU A 38 -3.19 -8.88 7.51
C GLU A 38 -3.69 -7.54 6.96
N ALA A 39 -2.78 -6.70 6.48
CA ALA A 39 -3.15 -5.42 5.86
C ALA A 39 -3.97 -5.61 4.59
N HIS A 40 -3.59 -6.58 3.75
CA HIS A 40 -4.31 -6.91 2.54
C HIS A 40 -5.73 -7.40 2.84
N GLN A 41 -5.90 -8.28 3.83
CA GLN A 41 -7.23 -8.75 4.23
C GLN A 41 -8.12 -7.61 4.71
N GLN A 42 -7.58 -6.64 5.45
CA GLN A 42 -8.32 -5.45 5.86
C GLN A 42 -8.73 -4.60 4.65
N PHE A 43 -7.82 -4.43 3.68
CA PHE A 43 -8.13 -3.72 2.44
C PHE A 43 -9.23 -4.40 1.62
N LEU A 44 -9.20 -5.72 1.48
CA LEU A 44 -10.24 -6.49 0.80
C LEU A 44 -11.60 -6.34 1.50
N THR A 45 -11.61 -6.41 2.83
CA THR A 45 -12.83 -6.25 3.64
C THR A 45 -13.42 -4.84 3.45
N ALA A 46 -12.58 -3.80 3.54
CA ALA A 46 -13.01 -2.42 3.32
C ALA A 46 -13.51 -2.18 1.89
N THR A 47 -12.83 -2.76 0.90
CA THR A 47 -13.23 -2.68 -0.51
C THR A 47 -14.57 -3.38 -0.75
N ALA A 48 -14.83 -4.52 -0.11
CA ALA A 48 -16.10 -5.24 -0.23
C ALA A 48 -17.29 -4.45 0.36
N ALA A 49 -17.05 -3.60 1.35
CA ALA A 49 -18.09 -2.76 1.94
C ALA A 49 -18.58 -1.64 1.00
N VAL A 50 -17.81 -1.26 -0.02
CA VAL A 50 -18.25 -0.28 -1.03
C VAL A 50 -19.23 -0.93 -1.99
N THR A 51 -20.45 -0.39 -2.10
CA THR A 51 -21.47 -0.92 -3.02
C THR A 51 -21.08 -0.74 -4.49
N ALA A 52 -21.62 -1.55 -5.38
CA ALA A 52 -21.36 -1.42 -6.82
C ALA A 52 -21.77 -0.04 -7.37
N ALA A 53 -22.87 0.53 -6.88
CA ALA A 53 -23.33 1.86 -7.27
C ALA A 53 -22.39 2.98 -6.80
N ALA A 54 -21.77 2.82 -5.62
CA ALA A 54 -20.86 3.80 -5.03
C ALA A 54 -19.43 3.70 -5.59
N PHE A 55 -19.06 2.60 -6.25
CA PHE A 55 -17.68 2.29 -6.60
C PHE A 55 -16.95 3.38 -7.41
N ARG A 56 -17.67 4.07 -8.33
CA ARG A 56 -17.11 5.16 -9.15
C ARG A 56 -17.61 6.55 -8.70
N THR A 57 -18.35 6.63 -7.60
CA THR A 57 -18.85 7.89 -7.07
C THR A 57 -17.77 8.57 -6.24
N ILE A 58 -17.50 9.84 -6.50
CA ILE A 58 -16.59 10.67 -5.71
C ILE A 58 -17.36 11.10 -4.45
N PRO A 59 -16.87 10.82 -3.22
CA PRO A 59 -17.57 11.15 -1.99
C PRO A 59 -17.73 12.66 -1.77
N ARG A 60 -16.67 13.42 -2.09
CA ARG A 60 -16.63 14.88 -2.02
C ARG A 60 -15.72 15.41 -3.13
N GLU A 61 -15.95 16.65 -3.53
CA GLU A 61 -15.12 17.34 -4.52
C GLU A 61 -13.62 17.30 -4.12
N GLY A 62 -12.76 16.88 -5.04
CA GLY A 62 -11.32 16.75 -4.82
C GLY A 62 -10.88 15.45 -4.13
N GLU A 63 -11.81 14.58 -3.71
CA GLU A 63 -11.48 13.25 -3.16
C GLU A 63 -11.46 12.18 -4.27
N TRP A 64 -10.88 11.04 -3.95
CA TRP A 64 -10.85 9.87 -4.83
C TRP A 64 -12.15 9.05 -4.69
N SER A 65 -12.60 8.46 -5.81
CA SER A 65 -13.56 7.36 -5.77
C SER A 65 -12.87 6.07 -5.30
N ALA A 66 -13.66 5.07 -4.91
CA ALA A 66 -13.13 3.75 -4.60
C ALA A 66 -12.45 3.08 -5.81
N ALA A 67 -12.88 3.39 -7.03
CA ALA A 67 -12.23 2.94 -8.25
C ALA A 67 -10.82 3.52 -8.40
N ASP A 68 -10.64 4.80 -8.09
CA ASP A 68 -9.33 5.46 -8.14
C ASP A 68 -8.37 4.88 -7.10
N VAL A 69 -8.85 4.69 -5.86
CA VAL A 69 -8.07 4.05 -4.79
C VAL A 69 -7.65 2.64 -5.20
N LEU A 70 -8.57 1.84 -5.73
CA LEU A 70 -8.28 0.46 -6.12
C LEU A 70 -7.27 0.39 -7.26
N ALA A 71 -7.38 1.28 -8.26
CA ALA A 71 -6.43 1.36 -9.36
C ALA A 71 -5.04 1.79 -8.89
N HIS A 72 -4.96 2.78 -8.00
CA HIS A 72 -3.71 3.20 -7.38
C HIS A 72 -3.04 2.03 -6.63
N VAL A 73 -3.77 1.34 -5.77
CA VAL A 73 -3.25 0.16 -5.04
C VAL A 73 -2.79 -0.94 -6.01
N CYS A 74 -3.48 -1.14 -7.13
CA CYS A 74 -3.07 -2.08 -8.17
C CYS A 74 -1.73 -1.68 -8.80
N THR A 75 -1.58 -0.42 -9.18
CA THR A 75 -0.34 0.13 -9.77
C THR A 75 0.84 0.00 -8.80
N ILE A 76 0.64 0.37 -7.53
CA ILE A 76 1.69 0.24 -6.51
C ILE A 76 2.02 -1.22 -6.23
N SER A 77 1.03 -2.13 -6.18
CA SER A 77 1.29 -3.57 -6.01
C SER A 77 2.14 -4.15 -7.14
N ALA A 78 1.91 -3.72 -8.39
CA ALA A 78 2.74 -4.09 -9.54
C ALA A 78 4.16 -3.51 -9.46
N PHE A 79 4.31 -2.30 -8.94
CA PHE A 79 5.61 -1.68 -8.70
C PHE A 79 6.39 -2.41 -7.61
N ASP A 80 5.75 -2.69 -6.48
CA ASP A 80 6.36 -3.41 -5.34
C ASP A 80 6.83 -4.80 -5.75
N GLU A 81 5.97 -5.56 -6.44
CA GLU A 81 6.34 -6.88 -6.97
C GLU A 81 7.58 -6.79 -7.86
N ARG A 82 7.54 -5.98 -8.90
CA ARG A 82 8.64 -5.85 -9.86
C ARG A 82 9.94 -5.38 -9.22
N SER A 83 9.87 -4.41 -8.32
CA SER A 83 11.03 -3.79 -7.69
C SER A 83 11.65 -4.69 -6.66
N ILE A 84 10.88 -5.18 -5.70
CA ILE A 84 11.37 -6.04 -4.62
C ILE A 84 11.84 -7.39 -5.15
N CYS A 85 11.03 -8.05 -6.01
CA CYS A 85 11.46 -9.31 -6.62
C CYS A 85 12.71 -9.13 -7.49
N GLY A 86 12.79 -8.03 -8.25
CA GLY A 86 13.98 -7.74 -9.06
C GLY A 86 15.26 -7.58 -8.23
N VAL A 87 15.16 -7.00 -7.03
CA VAL A 87 16.28 -6.92 -6.08
C VAL A 87 16.62 -8.30 -5.54
N ILE A 88 15.64 -9.02 -4.99
CA ILE A 88 15.88 -10.31 -4.29
C ILE A 88 16.41 -11.37 -5.26
N GLU A 89 15.84 -11.49 -6.45
CA GLU A 89 16.21 -12.54 -7.41
C GLU A 89 17.47 -12.22 -8.23
N HIS A 90 17.75 -10.93 -8.47
CA HIS A 90 18.74 -10.54 -9.47
C HIS A 90 19.69 -9.42 -9.03
N GLY A 91 19.57 -8.88 -7.81
CA GLY A 91 20.33 -7.71 -7.38
C GLY A 91 20.12 -6.48 -8.27
N LYS A 92 18.94 -6.36 -8.88
CA LYS A 92 18.63 -5.30 -9.84
C LYS A 92 18.26 -4.01 -9.12
N GLN A 93 18.97 -2.91 -9.43
CA GLN A 93 18.63 -1.58 -8.92
C GLN A 93 17.28 -1.09 -9.47
N PRO A 94 16.24 -0.87 -8.64
CA PRO A 94 15.00 -0.28 -9.07
C PRO A 94 15.13 1.22 -9.38
N LYS A 95 14.16 1.76 -10.10
CA LYS A 95 13.99 3.21 -10.22
C LYS A 95 13.33 3.76 -8.96
N ASP A 96 13.60 5.02 -8.65
CA ASP A 96 12.88 5.75 -7.62
C ASP A 96 11.39 5.84 -7.98
N VAL A 97 10.55 5.83 -6.96
CA VAL A 97 9.10 6.04 -7.12
C VAL A 97 8.80 7.53 -7.18
N ASP A 98 8.09 7.91 -8.21
CA ASP A 98 7.40 9.19 -8.30
C ASP A 98 5.91 8.93 -8.03
N ASP A 99 5.36 9.56 -6.98
CA ASP A 99 3.94 9.43 -6.58
C ASP A 99 2.99 10.14 -7.55
N ALA A 100 3.27 10.12 -8.84
CA ALA A 100 2.32 10.59 -9.82
C ALA A 100 1.01 9.80 -9.66
N LEU A 101 -0.05 10.51 -9.31
CA LEU A 101 -1.40 9.96 -9.17
C LEU A 101 -1.84 9.36 -10.50
N GLU A 102 -1.82 8.04 -10.61
CA GLU A 102 -2.41 7.37 -11.77
C GLU A 102 -3.91 7.17 -11.53
N GLN A 103 -4.70 7.69 -12.45
CA GLN A 103 -6.14 7.40 -12.48
C GLN A 103 -6.38 5.96 -12.93
N ALA A 104 -7.49 5.38 -12.46
CA ALA A 104 -7.91 4.06 -12.90
C ALA A 104 -7.92 3.98 -14.42
N PRO A 105 -7.34 2.91 -15.03
CA PRO A 105 -7.49 2.68 -16.45
C PRO A 105 -8.98 2.72 -16.81
N SER A 106 -9.34 3.53 -17.80
CA SER A 106 -10.73 3.63 -18.24
C SER A 106 -11.21 2.24 -18.69
N GLY A 107 -12.19 1.69 -17.99
CA GLY A 107 -12.77 0.39 -18.31
C GLY A 107 -12.34 -0.79 -17.45
N ALA A 108 -11.34 -0.67 -16.56
CA ALA A 108 -11.01 -1.74 -15.61
C ALA A 108 -12.17 -1.98 -14.63
N THR A 109 -12.56 -3.24 -14.44
CA THR A 109 -13.57 -3.61 -13.46
C THR A 109 -12.93 -3.79 -12.08
N ARG A 110 -13.76 -3.76 -11.04
CA ARG A 110 -13.34 -4.05 -9.66
C ARG A 110 -12.67 -5.41 -9.56
N GLU A 111 -13.29 -6.41 -10.17
CA GLU A 111 -12.84 -7.81 -10.14
C GLU A 111 -11.48 -7.97 -10.83
N GLN A 112 -11.28 -7.28 -11.95
CA GLN A 112 -9.99 -7.29 -12.66
C GLN A 112 -8.88 -6.68 -11.82
N LEU A 113 -9.12 -5.51 -11.22
CA LEU A 113 -8.13 -4.85 -10.36
C LEU A 113 -7.79 -5.68 -9.13
N LEU A 114 -8.79 -6.29 -8.48
CA LEU A 114 -8.57 -7.17 -7.33
C LEU A 114 -7.76 -8.42 -7.72
N ALA A 115 -8.08 -9.06 -8.84
CA ALA A 115 -7.35 -10.22 -9.33
C ALA A 115 -5.88 -9.89 -9.66
N ASP A 116 -5.63 -8.72 -10.24
CA ASP A 116 -4.26 -8.26 -10.51
C ASP A 116 -3.49 -7.96 -9.23
N ILE A 117 -4.10 -7.29 -8.25
CA ILE A 117 -3.49 -7.05 -6.93
C ILE A 117 -3.11 -8.36 -6.26
N GLU A 118 -4.01 -9.36 -6.25
CA GLU A 118 -3.75 -10.67 -5.65
C GLU A 118 -2.58 -11.36 -6.34
N ARG A 119 -2.56 -11.39 -7.67
CA ARG A 119 -1.47 -11.99 -8.45
C ARG A 119 -0.10 -11.36 -8.16
N TYR A 120 -0.03 -10.02 -8.05
CA TYR A 120 1.21 -9.32 -7.70
C TYR A 120 1.66 -9.65 -6.28
N ARG A 121 0.72 -9.69 -5.33
CA ARG A 121 1.03 -10.01 -3.93
C ARG A 121 1.45 -11.46 -3.72
N GLU A 122 0.78 -12.41 -4.36
CA GLU A 122 1.18 -13.83 -4.30
C GLU A 122 2.61 -14.02 -4.82
N ARG A 123 2.96 -13.39 -5.95
CA ARG A 123 4.32 -13.45 -6.50
C ARG A 123 5.34 -12.82 -5.57
N LEU A 124 5.06 -11.62 -5.05
CA LEU A 124 5.92 -10.92 -4.10
C LEU A 124 6.16 -11.77 -2.84
N ILE A 125 5.10 -12.30 -2.24
CA ILE A 125 5.16 -13.14 -1.05
C ILE A 125 6.00 -14.40 -1.30
N ALA A 126 5.80 -15.08 -2.43
CA ALA A 126 6.53 -16.29 -2.78
C ALA A 126 8.05 -16.03 -2.86
N VAL A 127 8.46 -14.90 -3.43
CA VAL A 127 9.87 -14.51 -3.54
C VAL A 127 10.45 -14.12 -2.19
N VAL A 128 9.73 -13.30 -1.42
CA VAL A 128 10.19 -12.86 -0.09
C VAL A 128 10.41 -14.03 0.87
N LEU A 129 9.53 -15.04 0.84
CA LEU A 129 9.65 -16.23 1.69
C LEU A 129 10.88 -17.11 1.35
N GLN A 130 11.50 -16.94 0.19
CA GLN A 130 12.71 -17.64 -0.23
C GLN A 130 13.95 -16.75 -0.11
N ALA A 131 13.81 -15.47 0.29
CA ALA A 131 14.88 -14.51 0.31
C ALA A 131 15.86 -14.79 1.47
N ASP A 132 17.18 -14.63 1.19
CA ASP A 132 18.13 -14.38 2.27
C ASP A 132 17.84 -13.00 2.89
N PRO A 133 17.47 -12.93 4.19
CA PRO A 133 17.11 -11.67 4.82
C PRO A 133 18.24 -10.63 4.89
N GLN A 134 19.48 -11.02 4.62
CA GLN A 134 20.64 -10.13 4.61
C GLN A 134 21.11 -9.76 3.20
N ALA A 135 20.59 -10.43 2.16
CA ALA A 135 21.01 -10.15 0.80
C ALA A 135 20.50 -8.81 0.28
N TYR A 136 21.36 -8.08 -0.43
CA TYR A 136 21.04 -6.87 -1.19
C TYR A 136 20.46 -5.71 -0.35
N LEU A 137 20.78 -5.62 0.95
CA LEU A 137 20.32 -4.52 1.81
C LEU A 137 21.00 -3.18 1.49
N ASP A 138 22.08 -3.21 0.76
CA ASP A 138 22.79 -2.04 0.22
C ASP A 138 22.12 -1.45 -1.04
N ILE A 139 21.26 -2.24 -1.71
CA ILE A 139 20.43 -1.74 -2.81
C ILE A 139 19.24 -0.98 -2.22
N VAL A 140 19.25 0.34 -2.41
CA VAL A 140 18.19 1.24 -1.92
C VAL A 140 17.63 2.09 -3.05
N TRP A 141 16.32 2.35 -3.02
CA TRP A 141 15.67 3.26 -3.97
C TRP A 141 14.71 4.21 -3.27
N GLY A 142 14.45 5.35 -3.89
CA GLY A 142 13.81 6.49 -3.28
C GLY A 142 12.29 6.47 -3.40
N HIS A 143 11.67 6.98 -2.35
CA HIS A 143 10.32 7.52 -2.32
C HIS A 143 10.47 9.04 -2.13
N ASN A 144 9.71 9.85 -2.84
CA ASN A 144 9.83 11.31 -2.81
C ASN A 144 9.70 11.89 -1.38
N GLU A 145 8.84 11.32 -0.56
CA GLU A 145 8.58 11.79 0.81
C GLU A 145 9.37 11.02 1.87
N PHE A 146 9.45 9.69 1.74
CA PHE A 146 10.08 8.83 2.76
C PHE A 146 11.58 8.56 2.52
N GLY A 147 12.16 9.08 1.42
CA GLY A 147 13.57 8.90 1.10
C GLY A 147 13.93 7.48 0.67
N LYS A 148 15.22 7.13 0.74
CA LYS A 148 15.72 5.83 0.28
C LYS A 148 15.43 4.72 1.27
N MET A 149 15.00 3.56 0.75
CA MET A 149 14.63 2.35 1.50
C MET A 149 15.19 1.11 0.80
N ASN A 150 15.62 0.09 1.57
CA ASN A 150 15.94 -1.23 1.05
C ASN A 150 14.66 -2.09 0.90
N TRP A 151 14.77 -3.27 0.29
CA TRP A 151 13.61 -4.13 -0.02
C TRP A 151 12.77 -4.51 1.21
N ARG A 152 13.38 -4.65 2.41
CA ARG A 152 12.64 -4.99 3.64
C ARG A 152 11.85 -3.81 4.17
N GLU A 153 12.42 -2.61 4.09
CA GLU A 153 11.73 -1.36 4.44
C GLU A 153 10.59 -1.09 3.46
N TRP A 154 10.80 -1.32 2.15
CA TRP A 154 9.76 -1.21 1.13
C TRP A 154 8.63 -2.19 1.34
N LEU A 155 8.92 -3.46 1.70
CA LEU A 155 7.88 -4.45 2.01
C LEU A 155 7.02 -4.02 3.21
N LEU A 156 7.66 -3.43 4.23
CA LEU A 156 6.94 -2.90 5.39
C LEU A 156 6.18 -1.62 5.05
N PHE A 157 6.71 -0.78 4.15
CA PHE A 157 6.01 0.38 3.63
C PHE A 157 4.76 -0.03 2.82
N ALA A 158 4.85 -1.06 1.99
CA ALA A 158 3.71 -1.62 1.27
C ALA A 158 2.56 -2.02 2.22
N ARG A 159 2.89 -2.56 3.42
CA ARG A 159 1.90 -2.80 4.48
C ARG A 159 1.26 -1.51 4.97
N VAL A 160 2.06 -0.48 5.30
CA VAL A 160 1.55 0.80 5.82
C VAL A 160 0.65 1.46 4.80
N HIS A 161 1.09 1.54 3.55
CA HIS A 161 0.33 2.07 2.42
C HIS A 161 -0.99 1.33 2.18
N THR A 162 -0.97 0.00 2.27
CA THR A 162 -2.20 -0.82 2.12
C THR A 162 -3.20 -0.54 3.24
N LEU A 163 -2.75 -0.36 4.49
CA LEU A 163 -3.63 -0.02 5.62
C LEU A 163 -4.23 1.38 5.48
N ASP A 164 -3.45 2.34 5.00
CA ASP A 164 -3.94 3.70 4.77
C ASP A 164 -5.08 3.69 3.75
N HIS A 165 -4.91 2.99 2.65
CA HIS A 165 -5.96 2.82 1.64
C HIS A 165 -7.14 1.94 2.12
N ALA A 166 -6.94 1.02 3.05
CA ALA A 166 -8.05 0.30 3.69
C ALA A 166 -8.93 1.27 4.49
N HIS A 167 -8.33 2.18 5.26
CA HIS A 167 -9.06 3.22 5.99
C HIS A 167 -9.77 4.19 5.03
N GLN A 168 -9.12 4.56 3.92
CA GLN A 168 -9.73 5.40 2.89
C GLN A 168 -10.96 4.71 2.25
N MET A 169 -10.84 3.43 1.88
CA MET A 169 -11.97 2.63 1.36
C MET A 169 -13.14 2.57 2.37
N GLN A 170 -12.82 2.37 3.65
CA GLN A 170 -13.84 2.35 4.71
C GLN A 170 -14.54 3.70 4.85
N ALA A 171 -13.80 4.81 4.80
CA ALA A 171 -14.37 6.15 4.83
C ALA A 171 -15.29 6.41 3.63
N ILE A 172 -14.91 5.97 2.42
CA ILE A 172 -15.74 6.05 1.21
C ILE A 172 -17.02 5.23 1.38
N ALA A 173 -16.93 4.00 1.88
CA ALA A 173 -18.09 3.15 2.11
C ALA A 173 -19.07 3.80 3.07
N VAL A 174 -18.60 4.40 4.17
CA VAL A 174 -19.44 5.11 5.14
C VAL A 174 -20.08 6.36 4.52
N ALA A 175 -19.29 7.17 3.81
CA ALA A 175 -19.77 8.42 3.22
C ALA A 175 -20.84 8.22 2.12
N LEU A 176 -20.78 7.08 1.42
CA LEU A 176 -21.70 6.75 0.32
C LEU A 176 -22.71 5.65 0.68
N SER A 177 -22.79 5.25 1.96
CA SER A 177 -23.86 4.36 2.43
C SER A 177 -25.20 5.04 2.26
N PRO A 178 -26.23 4.35 1.74
CA PRO A 178 -27.59 4.88 1.76
C PRO A 178 -27.96 5.18 3.22
N PHE A 179 -28.48 6.37 3.48
CA PHE A 179 -29.09 6.65 4.77
C PHE A 179 -30.24 5.66 4.96
N GLU A 180 -30.15 4.78 5.94
CA GLU A 180 -31.34 4.10 6.45
C GLU A 180 -32.13 5.17 7.20
N GLU A 181 -33.19 5.70 6.57
CA GLU A 181 -34.22 6.46 7.27
C GLU A 181 -34.88 5.49 8.25
N LEU A 182 -34.61 5.68 9.55
CA LEU A 182 -35.30 5.05 10.67
C LEU A 182 -36.69 5.72 10.86
#